data_c6412e4e6da72990e3331d26007fdaa1
#
_entry.id   c6412e4e6da72990e3331d26007fdaa1
#
_cell.length_a   1.000
_cell.length_b   1.000
_cell.length_c   1.000
_cell.angle_alpha   90.00
_cell.angle_beta   90.00
_cell.angle_gamma   90.00
#
_symmetry.space_group_name_H-M   'P 1'
#
loop_
_entity.id
_entity.type
_entity.pdbx_description
1 polymer ?
#
loop_
_entity_poly.entity_id
_entity_poly.type
_entity_poly.pdbx_seq_one_letter_code
_entity_poly.pdbx_strand_id
1 'polypeptide(L)'
;EYGILAYIQPVFVASDKDIIVKLTGEEPAGRSYMWKTMIEKGLTCCGGSDAPVESFDVLENIQIAVTRDRIGEETNGWHPSEKLSVMEAVRMFTINNAFGGFSEERRGSLEIGKDADMTILSEDIFQTEPHRISKIKVLETIVGGKTVYGG
;
A
#
# COMPACT_ATOMS: atom_id res chain seq x y z
N GLU A 1 8.08 -25.27 0.95
CA GLU A 1 7.30 -24.02 0.93
C GLU A 1 7.56 -23.37 -0.40
N TYR A 2 6.52 -22.79 -1.02
CA TYR A 2 6.52 -22.54 -2.48
C TYR A 2 7.00 -21.12 -2.85
N GLY A 3 7.39 -20.28 -1.91
CA GLY A 3 7.85 -18.89 -2.18
C GLY A 3 6.80 -18.02 -2.90
N ILE A 4 5.51 -18.22 -2.61
CA ILE A 4 4.42 -17.48 -3.25
C ILE A 4 4.39 -16.04 -2.72
N LEU A 5 4.22 -15.08 -3.62
CA LEU A 5 3.98 -13.68 -3.31
C LEU A 5 2.49 -13.35 -3.52
N ALA A 6 1.96 -12.44 -2.71
CA ALA A 6 0.62 -11.92 -2.88
C ALA A 6 0.69 -10.50 -3.47
N TYR A 7 0.23 -10.32 -4.70
CA TYR A 7 0.05 -8.99 -5.29
C TYR A 7 -1.35 -8.49 -4.97
N ILE A 8 -1.43 -7.39 -4.26
CA ILE A 8 -2.68 -6.84 -3.74
C ILE A 8 -2.87 -5.38 -4.14
N GLN A 9 -4.13 -4.99 -4.31
CA GLN A 9 -4.53 -3.64 -4.67
C GLN A 9 -5.44 -3.07 -3.57
N PRO A 10 -4.88 -2.29 -2.63
CA PRO A 10 -5.66 -1.77 -1.49
C PRO A 10 -6.89 -0.96 -1.90
N VAL A 11 -6.80 -0.20 -2.98
CA VAL A 11 -7.86 0.66 -3.47
C VAL A 11 -9.16 -0.09 -3.75
N PHE A 12 -9.12 -1.37 -4.15
CA PHE A 12 -10.32 -2.16 -4.40
C PHE A 12 -11.18 -2.43 -3.16
N VAL A 13 -10.65 -2.38 -1.95
CA VAL A 13 -11.50 -2.42 -0.75
C VAL A 13 -12.51 -1.28 -0.75
N ALA A 14 -12.09 -0.10 -1.21
CA ALA A 14 -12.96 1.07 -1.24
C ALA A 14 -14.10 0.91 -2.26
N SER A 15 -13.84 0.31 -3.42
CA SER A 15 -14.85 0.11 -4.47
C SER A 15 -15.70 -1.15 -4.23
N ASP A 16 -15.11 -2.22 -3.72
CA ASP A 16 -15.73 -3.54 -3.74
C ASP A 16 -16.49 -3.93 -2.48
N LYS A 17 -16.20 -3.30 -1.32
CA LYS A 17 -16.77 -3.71 -0.02
C LYS A 17 -18.29 -3.92 -0.05
N ASP A 18 -19.03 -2.99 -0.66
CA ASP A 18 -20.50 -3.08 -0.72
C ASP A 18 -21.00 -4.13 -1.73
N ILE A 19 -20.24 -4.35 -2.79
CA ILE A 19 -20.55 -5.33 -3.84
C ILE A 19 -20.34 -6.74 -3.28
N ILE A 20 -19.22 -6.98 -2.63
CA ILE A 20 -18.87 -8.29 -2.05
C ILE A 20 -19.90 -8.69 -1.01
N VAL A 21 -20.23 -7.81 -0.07
CA VAL A 21 -21.23 -8.07 0.97
C VAL A 21 -22.58 -8.39 0.34
N LYS A 22 -23.00 -7.60 -0.66
CA LYS A 22 -24.27 -7.81 -1.34
C LYS A 22 -24.35 -9.14 -2.09
N LEU A 23 -23.26 -9.59 -2.70
CA LEU A 23 -23.22 -10.80 -3.52
C LEU A 23 -23.00 -12.07 -2.70
N THR A 24 -22.21 -12.01 -1.64
CA THR A 24 -21.76 -13.19 -0.90
C THR A 24 -22.29 -13.26 0.53
N GLY A 25 -22.84 -12.17 1.07
CA GLY A 25 -23.19 -12.03 2.49
C GLY A 25 -22.00 -11.66 3.36
N GLU A 26 -22.26 -11.26 4.61
CA GLU A 26 -21.25 -10.73 5.56
C GLU A 26 -20.12 -11.73 5.88
N GLU A 27 -20.47 -12.98 6.15
CA GLU A 27 -19.49 -13.98 6.60
C GLU A 27 -18.47 -14.34 5.49
N PRO A 28 -18.84 -14.66 4.26
CA PRO A 28 -17.88 -14.83 3.18
C PRO A 28 -17.13 -13.54 2.80
N ALA A 29 -17.81 -12.38 2.85
CA ALA A 29 -17.17 -11.09 2.61
C ALA A 29 -16.03 -10.81 3.61
N GLY A 30 -16.19 -11.21 4.87
CA GLY A 30 -15.18 -11.10 5.91
C GLY A 30 -13.89 -11.87 5.65
N ARG A 31 -13.90 -12.79 4.69
CA ARG A 31 -12.71 -13.53 4.23
C ARG A 31 -12.07 -12.93 2.98
N SER A 32 -12.52 -11.77 2.54
CA SER A 32 -11.95 -11.06 1.41
C SER A 32 -10.93 -10.02 1.88
N TYR A 33 -9.91 -9.79 1.07
CA TYR A 33 -8.87 -8.78 1.35
C TYR A 33 -8.18 -8.97 2.72
N MET A 34 -7.80 -10.19 3.05
CA MET A 34 -7.21 -10.59 4.34
C MET A 34 -5.71 -10.32 4.39
N TRP A 35 -5.29 -9.09 4.11
CA TRP A 35 -3.88 -8.74 3.92
C TRP A 35 -3.07 -8.83 5.22
N LYS A 36 -3.64 -8.38 6.33
CA LYS A 36 -2.99 -8.48 7.64
C LYS A 36 -2.78 -9.93 8.02
N THR A 37 -3.81 -10.75 7.87
CA THR A 37 -3.72 -12.21 8.07
C THR A 37 -2.67 -12.85 7.18
N MET A 38 -2.56 -12.45 5.90
CA MET A 38 -1.52 -12.95 4.98
C MET A 38 -0.12 -12.62 5.48
N ILE A 39 0.14 -11.36 5.86
CA ILE A 39 1.42 -10.90 6.39
C ILE A 39 1.77 -11.66 7.69
N GLU A 40 0.84 -11.81 8.62
CA GLU A 40 1.04 -12.54 9.87
C GLU A 40 1.34 -14.03 9.67
N LYS A 41 0.87 -14.59 8.56
CA LYS A 41 1.21 -15.97 8.13
C LYS A 41 2.52 -16.04 7.35
N GLY A 42 3.25 -14.94 7.23
CA GLY A 42 4.57 -14.90 6.60
C GLY A 42 4.55 -14.75 5.07
N LEU A 43 3.41 -14.38 4.46
CA LEU A 43 3.39 -14.07 3.03
C LEU A 43 3.96 -12.66 2.80
N THR A 44 4.79 -12.53 1.77
CA THR A 44 5.20 -11.22 1.28
C THR A 44 4.09 -10.64 0.40
N CYS A 45 3.51 -9.52 0.84
CA CYS A 45 2.51 -8.78 0.08
C CYS A 45 3.17 -7.65 -0.70
N CYS A 46 2.92 -7.59 -1.99
CA CYS A 46 3.35 -6.55 -2.93
C CYS A 46 2.15 -5.67 -3.30
N GLY A 47 2.31 -4.35 -3.25
CA GLY A 47 1.23 -3.40 -3.50
C GLY A 47 1.17 -2.92 -4.94
N GLY A 48 -0.04 -2.77 -5.47
CA GLY A 48 -0.32 -2.16 -6.76
C GLY A 48 -1.65 -1.40 -6.75
N SER A 49 -1.96 -0.69 -7.81
CA SER A 49 -3.25 0.02 -7.98
C SER A 49 -4.10 -0.56 -9.10
N ASP A 50 -3.52 -1.38 -9.96
CA ASP A 50 -4.15 -1.86 -11.19
C ASP A 50 -4.59 -0.71 -12.14
N ALA A 51 -3.80 0.38 -12.15
CA ALA A 51 -4.07 1.49 -13.05
C ALA A 51 -4.06 1.03 -14.53
N PRO A 52 -5.00 1.51 -15.38
CA PRO A 52 -5.91 2.62 -15.17
C PRO A 52 -7.31 2.23 -14.63
N VAL A 53 -7.48 1.01 -14.11
CA VAL A 53 -8.77 0.57 -13.53
C VAL A 53 -9.11 1.43 -12.31
N GLU A 54 -8.12 1.68 -11.46
CA GLU A 54 -8.21 2.55 -10.30
C GLU A 54 -7.12 3.64 -10.33
N SER A 55 -7.14 4.55 -9.37
CA SER A 55 -6.13 5.60 -9.21
C SER A 55 -4.73 5.00 -9.02
N PHE A 56 -3.74 5.54 -9.71
CA PHE A 56 -2.34 5.17 -9.51
C PHE A 56 -1.69 5.86 -8.30
N ASP A 57 -2.45 6.66 -7.52
CA ASP A 57 -1.93 7.35 -6.34
C ASP A 57 -1.58 6.36 -5.23
N VAL A 58 -0.27 6.24 -4.96
CA VAL A 58 0.25 5.32 -3.95
C VAL A 58 -0.14 5.76 -2.54
N LEU A 59 -0.25 7.06 -2.27
CA LEU A 59 -0.61 7.57 -0.94
C LEU A 59 -2.08 7.27 -0.61
N GLU A 60 -2.98 7.32 -1.60
CA GLU A 60 -4.36 6.84 -1.44
C GLU A 60 -4.40 5.34 -1.13
N ASN A 61 -3.64 4.54 -1.86
CA ASN A 61 -3.55 3.10 -1.62
C ASN A 61 -3.00 2.78 -0.22
N ILE A 62 -1.98 3.50 0.25
CA ILE A 62 -1.44 3.37 1.61
C ILE A 62 -2.50 3.76 2.64
N GLN A 63 -3.21 4.89 2.45
CA GLN A 63 -4.28 5.28 3.35
C GLN A 63 -5.35 4.20 3.46
N ILE A 64 -5.84 3.67 2.34
CA ILE A 64 -6.87 2.63 2.33
C ILE A 64 -6.36 1.35 2.99
N ALA A 65 -5.11 0.96 2.77
CA ALA A 65 -4.52 -0.21 3.43
C ALA A 65 -4.50 -0.06 4.97
N VAL A 66 -4.28 1.16 5.47
CA VAL A 66 -4.17 1.47 6.91
C VAL A 66 -5.53 1.71 7.54
N THR A 67 -6.46 2.37 6.84
CA THR A 67 -7.77 2.74 7.40
C THR A 67 -8.87 1.74 7.07
N ARG A 68 -8.81 1.11 5.89
CA ARG A 68 -9.87 0.30 5.27
C ARG A 68 -11.17 1.08 5.05
N ASP A 69 -11.04 2.39 4.88
CA ASP A 69 -12.10 3.31 4.52
C ASP A 69 -11.87 3.85 3.09
N ARG A 70 -12.94 4.30 2.44
CA ARG A 70 -12.83 5.14 1.23
C ARG A 70 -12.16 6.46 1.56
N ILE A 71 -11.49 7.04 0.59
CA ILE A 71 -10.95 8.39 0.76
C ILE A 71 -12.11 9.36 1.06
N GLY A 72 -11.99 10.08 2.19
CA GLY A 72 -13.02 10.99 2.70
C GLY A 72 -14.05 10.35 3.64
N GLU A 73 -14.01 9.04 3.84
CA GLU A 73 -14.70 8.39 4.95
C GLU A 73 -13.79 8.32 6.18
N GLU A 74 -14.36 8.47 7.37
CA GLU A 74 -13.67 8.30 8.66
C GLU A 74 -14.53 7.43 9.55
N THR A 75 -14.40 6.12 9.38
CA THR A 75 -15.11 5.10 10.16
C THR A 75 -14.11 4.22 10.93
N ASN A 76 -14.58 3.13 11.49
CA ASN A 76 -13.67 2.13 12.05
C ASN A 76 -13.06 1.20 10.97
N GLY A 77 -13.30 1.48 9.69
CA GLY A 77 -12.82 0.66 8.58
C GLY A 77 -13.58 -0.65 8.39
N TRP A 78 -13.66 -1.11 7.15
CA TRP A 78 -14.26 -2.41 6.83
C TRP A 78 -13.34 -3.55 7.24
N HIS A 79 -13.82 -4.47 8.11
CA HIS A 79 -13.01 -5.53 8.75
C HIS A 79 -11.72 -4.98 9.38
N PRO A 80 -11.83 -4.20 10.47
CA PRO A 80 -10.71 -3.44 11.04
C PRO A 80 -9.54 -4.30 11.56
N SER A 81 -9.76 -5.60 11.78
CA SER A 81 -8.69 -6.56 12.10
C SER A 81 -7.69 -6.75 10.96
N GLU A 82 -8.07 -6.41 9.74
CA GLU A 82 -7.21 -6.52 8.54
C GLU A 82 -6.52 -5.20 8.16
N LYS A 83 -6.59 -4.17 9.02
CA LYS A 83 -5.81 -2.93 8.87
C LYS A 83 -4.31 -3.21 8.92
N LEU A 84 -3.56 -2.60 8.04
CA LEU A 84 -2.11 -2.62 8.08
C LEU A 84 -1.58 -1.45 8.92
N SER A 85 -0.41 -1.61 9.50
CA SER A 85 0.36 -0.47 9.97
C SER A 85 0.89 0.34 8.78
N VAL A 86 1.21 1.63 9.00
CA VAL A 86 1.82 2.47 7.96
C VAL A 86 3.11 1.84 7.44
N MET A 87 3.92 1.24 8.33
CA MET A 87 5.17 0.56 7.95
C MET A 87 4.91 -0.63 7.02
N GLU A 88 3.93 -1.48 7.32
CA GLU A 88 3.56 -2.61 6.47
C GLU A 88 3.10 -2.12 5.10
N ALA A 89 2.25 -1.09 5.06
CA ALA A 89 1.76 -0.51 3.81
C ALA A 89 2.89 0.13 2.99
N VAL A 90 3.79 0.89 3.60
CA VAL A 90 4.96 1.47 2.90
C VAL A 90 5.86 0.36 2.35
N ARG A 91 6.14 -0.68 3.13
CA ARG A 91 6.95 -1.82 2.67
C ARG A 91 6.35 -2.52 1.45
N MET A 92 5.02 -2.63 1.37
CA MET A 92 4.35 -3.21 0.19
C MET A 92 4.68 -2.45 -1.09
N PHE A 93 4.73 -1.12 -1.02
CA PHE A 93 4.99 -0.26 -2.18
C PHE A 93 6.49 0.05 -2.41
N THR A 94 7.38 -0.49 -1.59
CA THR A 94 8.83 -0.27 -1.68
C THR A 94 9.60 -1.60 -1.76
N ILE A 95 10.18 -2.05 -0.65
CA ILE A 95 11.07 -3.22 -0.64
C ILE A 95 10.39 -4.52 -1.06
N ASN A 96 9.09 -4.71 -0.73
CA ASN A 96 8.38 -5.92 -1.13
C ASN A 96 8.17 -5.96 -2.65
N ASN A 97 7.85 -4.82 -3.28
CA ASN A 97 7.76 -4.72 -4.74
C ASN A 97 9.13 -4.92 -5.41
N ALA A 98 10.21 -4.40 -4.81
CA ALA A 98 11.56 -4.66 -5.30
C ALA A 98 11.89 -6.16 -5.25
N PHE A 99 11.54 -6.84 -4.15
CA PHE A 99 11.69 -8.28 -4.00
C PHE A 99 10.85 -9.05 -5.04
N GLY A 100 9.58 -8.69 -5.22
CA GLY A 100 8.71 -9.28 -6.23
C GLY A 100 9.18 -9.07 -7.68
N GLY A 101 9.96 -8.01 -7.92
CA GLY A 101 10.60 -7.69 -9.20
C GLY A 101 12.05 -8.15 -9.32
N PHE A 102 12.56 -8.96 -8.38
CA PHE A 102 13.96 -9.45 -8.32
C PHE A 102 14.98 -8.32 -8.37
N SER A 103 14.72 -7.22 -7.69
CA SER A 103 15.56 -6.01 -7.70
C SER A 103 15.88 -5.48 -6.29
N GLU A 104 15.61 -6.26 -5.25
CA GLU A 104 15.78 -5.90 -3.83
C GLU A 104 17.22 -5.61 -3.45
N GLU A 105 18.19 -6.20 -4.16
CA GLU A 105 19.62 -5.90 -3.98
C GLU A 105 20.00 -4.50 -4.50
N ARG A 106 19.17 -3.91 -5.37
CA ARG A 106 19.45 -2.64 -6.03
C ARG A 106 18.54 -1.50 -5.59
N ARG A 107 17.31 -1.77 -5.16
CA ARG A 107 16.30 -0.75 -4.85
C ARG A 107 15.30 -1.20 -3.79
N GLY A 108 14.35 -0.33 -3.47
CA GLY A 108 13.28 -0.61 -2.50
C GLY A 108 13.62 -0.23 -1.06
N SER A 109 14.86 0.16 -0.77
CA SER A 109 15.29 0.71 0.51
C SER A 109 16.46 1.69 0.33
N LEU A 110 16.66 2.58 1.32
CA LEU A 110 17.76 3.54 1.34
C LEU A 110 18.94 2.93 2.09
N GLU A 111 19.76 2.15 1.38
CA GLU A 111 20.93 1.47 1.91
C GLU A 111 22.16 1.76 1.05
N ILE A 112 23.35 1.75 1.66
CA ILE A 112 24.61 1.96 0.94
C ILE A 112 24.78 0.86 -0.12
N GLY A 113 25.04 1.27 -1.35
CA GLY A 113 25.22 0.36 -2.49
C GLY A 113 23.97 0.16 -3.35
N LYS A 114 22.81 0.63 -2.91
CA LYS A 114 21.58 0.62 -3.72
C LYS A 114 21.45 1.86 -4.59
N ASP A 115 20.58 1.75 -5.60
CA ASP A 115 20.21 2.88 -6.45
C ASP A 115 19.64 4.01 -5.56
N ALA A 116 19.99 5.26 -5.86
CA ALA A 116 19.47 6.42 -5.15
C ALA A 116 18.09 6.79 -5.69
N ASP A 117 17.12 5.88 -5.47
CA ASP A 117 15.71 6.07 -5.81
C ASP A 117 14.94 6.46 -4.54
N MET A 118 14.37 7.66 -4.50
CA MET A 118 13.65 8.15 -3.34
C MET A 118 12.55 9.14 -3.68
N THR A 119 11.56 9.21 -2.81
CA THR A 119 10.48 10.20 -2.87
C THR A 119 10.52 11.04 -1.60
N ILE A 120 10.56 12.36 -1.76
CA ILE A 120 10.51 13.32 -0.65
C ILE A 120 9.06 13.76 -0.48
N LEU A 121 8.54 13.55 0.71
CA LEU A 121 7.17 13.89 1.08
C LEU A 121 7.11 15.21 1.86
N SER A 122 5.98 15.89 1.82
CA SER A 122 5.76 17.15 2.55
C SER A 122 5.61 16.98 4.06
N GLU A 123 5.31 15.78 4.50
CA GLU A 123 5.08 15.44 5.93
C GLU A 123 5.66 14.05 6.21
N ASP A 124 5.96 13.77 7.48
CA ASP A 124 6.35 12.43 7.93
C ASP A 124 5.14 11.49 7.90
N ILE A 125 5.10 10.60 6.94
CA ILE A 125 4.00 9.63 6.76
C ILE A 125 3.75 8.75 7.99
N PHE A 126 4.79 8.50 8.80
CA PHE A 126 4.69 7.67 10.02
C PHE A 126 4.10 8.43 11.22
N GLN A 127 4.07 9.76 11.16
CA GLN A 127 3.48 10.62 12.19
C GLN A 127 2.16 11.26 11.74
N THR A 128 1.83 11.13 10.46
CA THR A 128 0.58 11.67 9.91
C THR A 128 -0.60 10.84 10.38
N GLU A 129 -1.70 11.51 10.72
CA GLU A 129 -2.97 10.86 11.05
C GLU A 129 -3.43 9.99 9.86
N PRO A 130 -3.85 8.72 10.07
CA PRO A 130 -4.11 7.77 8.99
C PRO A 130 -5.04 8.25 7.88
N HIS A 131 -6.13 8.93 8.19
CA HIS A 131 -7.08 9.46 7.20
C HIS A 131 -6.57 10.71 6.43
N ARG A 132 -5.39 11.21 6.80
CA ARG A 132 -4.73 12.33 6.12
C ARG A 132 -3.58 11.93 5.21
N ILE A 133 -3.19 10.67 5.18
CA ILE A 133 -2.03 10.18 4.40
C ILE A 133 -2.17 10.57 2.92
N SER A 134 -3.36 10.44 2.32
CA SER A 134 -3.62 10.84 0.92
C SER A 134 -3.49 12.34 0.64
N LYS A 135 -3.37 13.19 1.68
CA LYS A 135 -3.18 14.64 1.53
C LYS A 135 -1.70 15.04 1.54
N ILE A 136 -0.82 14.14 1.92
CA ILE A 136 0.63 14.34 1.83
C ILE A 136 1.00 14.59 0.37
N LYS A 137 1.87 15.57 0.14
CA LYS A 137 2.34 15.89 -1.21
C LYS A 137 3.70 15.27 -1.47
N VAL A 138 3.89 14.78 -2.68
CA VAL A 138 5.22 14.47 -3.18
C VAL A 138 5.88 15.80 -3.55
N LEU A 139 6.97 16.15 -2.89
CA LEU A 139 7.75 17.36 -3.15
C LEU A 139 8.80 17.11 -4.23
N GLU A 140 9.42 15.93 -4.19
CA GLU A 140 10.46 15.57 -5.13
C GLU A 140 10.50 14.05 -5.34
N THR A 141 10.79 13.63 -6.56
CA THR A 141 11.11 12.24 -6.89
C THR A 141 12.49 12.18 -7.53
N ILE A 142 13.33 11.32 -6.98
CA ILE A 142 14.72 11.11 -7.41
C ILE A 142 14.85 9.68 -7.91
N VAL A 143 15.43 9.50 -9.09
CA VAL A 143 15.70 8.19 -9.70
C VAL A 143 17.16 8.14 -10.13
N GLY A 144 17.89 7.15 -9.61
CA GLY A 144 19.33 7.02 -9.86
C GLY A 144 20.12 8.27 -9.45
N GLY A 145 19.71 8.95 -8.38
CA GLY A 145 20.34 10.16 -7.88
C GLY A 145 20.03 11.44 -8.69
N LYS A 146 19.06 11.38 -9.60
CA LYS A 146 18.64 12.55 -10.41
C LYS A 146 17.17 12.89 -10.10
N THR A 147 16.89 14.17 -9.85
CA THR A 147 15.53 14.68 -9.72
C THR A 147 14.78 14.52 -11.04
N VAL A 148 13.65 13.82 -11.01
CA VAL A 148 12.77 13.60 -12.17
C VAL A 148 11.42 14.29 -12.01
N TYR A 149 11.08 14.72 -10.79
CA TYR A 149 9.89 15.49 -10.47
C TYR A 149 10.17 16.42 -9.29
N GLY A 150 9.60 17.62 -9.30
CA GLY A 150 9.84 18.64 -8.26
C GLY A 150 11.20 19.31 -8.39
N GLY A 151 11.70 19.93 -7.32
CA GLY A 151 13.00 20.63 -7.24
C GLY A 151 12.90 22.13 -7.40
#